data_ab8ae74fbe614c6ed152dfd2272817c9
#
_entry.id   ab8ae74fbe614c6ed152dfd2272817c9
#
_cell.length_a   1.000
_cell.length_b   1.000
_cell.length_c   1.000
_cell.angle_alpha   90.00
_cell.angle_beta   90.00
_cell.angle_gamma   90.00
#
_symmetry.space_group_name_H-M   'P 1'
#
loop_
_entity.id
_entity.type
_entity.pdbx_description
1 polymer ?
#
loop_
_entity_poly.entity_id
_entity_poly.type
_entity_poly.pdbx_seq_one_letter_code
_entity_poly.pdbx_strand_id
1 'polypeptide(L)'
;MATGFPIPSAVGEPAVGTGLKSESTVAEDTLVADQTDHPGEPIAVTAAGAIPWRIGKDGLEVLLIHRPRYDDWSWPKGKIDDGETIPECAIREVEEEIGLKAALGIPLPPIHYRVSAGLKVVHYWAVDVDGAPLQPDGKEVDSVMWCAPEKAARLLSNPSDADPLGYLVAAHARKELDTWPLLVLRHAKAKPRSSWTKAEGDRPLAATGRRQAQAVSRLLHAWKPLRISTSPWLRCIATVAPYAKSVDARVKTFEALTEHKHMRSPQKTAAVVEALFDKQRASLLCTHRPALPTIFKQLGHHMNPSLRALLPSRDPYLAPGELVVCHVARGSRTKIVAVERFKPFDD
;
A
#
# COMPACT_ATOMS: atom_id res chain seq x y z
N MET A 1 -3.49 -21.75 -33.50
CA MET A 1 -2.94 -20.81 -34.48
C MET A 1 -2.34 -19.63 -33.73
N ALA A 2 -1.02 -19.55 -33.74
CA ALA A 2 -0.27 -18.51 -33.04
C ALA A 2 -0.12 -17.33 -34.01
N THR A 3 -0.39 -16.11 -33.54
CA THR A 3 -0.01 -14.89 -34.22
C THR A 3 1.00 -14.15 -33.39
N GLY A 4 2.28 -14.26 -33.81
CA GLY A 4 3.38 -13.49 -33.25
C GLY A 4 3.40 -12.07 -33.80
N PHE A 5 3.84 -11.11 -32.99
CA PHE A 5 4.19 -9.75 -33.39
C PHE A 5 5.69 -9.65 -33.67
N PRO A 6 6.12 -8.88 -34.68
CA PRO A 6 7.50 -8.82 -35.12
C PRO A 6 8.34 -7.83 -34.30
N ILE A 7 9.60 -8.21 -34.08
CA ILE A 7 10.67 -7.38 -33.53
C ILE A 7 11.35 -6.62 -34.66
N PRO A 8 11.63 -5.33 -34.59
CA PRO A 8 12.52 -4.65 -35.54
C PRO A 8 13.98 -4.71 -35.05
N SER A 9 14.85 -5.05 -35.99
CA SER A 9 16.31 -5.12 -35.82
C SER A 9 16.95 -3.74 -35.79
N ALA A 10 18.01 -3.63 -34.98
CA ALA A 10 18.88 -2.47 -34.86
C ALA A 10 19.99 -2.47 -35.92
N VAL A 11 20.38 -1.29 -36.41
CA VAL A 11 21.77 -0.96 -36.80
C VAL A 11 21.96 0.56 -36.73
N GLY A 12 23.04 1.04 -36.07
CA GLY A 12 23.60 2.38 -36.28
C GLY A 12 24.11 3.07 -35.01
N GLU A 13 25.39 2.94 -34.68
CA GLU A 13 26.19 3.83 -33.80
C GLU A 13 26.92 4.90 -34.65
N PRO A 14 27.61 5.93 -34.07
CA PRO A 14 27.60 6.53 -32.75
C PRO A 14 27.51 8.09 -32.76
N ALA A 15 27.15 8.70 -31.64
CA ALA A 15 27.64 10.05 -31.30
C ALA A 15 27.64 10.31 -29.77
N VAL A 16 28.75 10.81 -29.31
CA VAL A 16 29.14 11.15 -27.95
C VAL A 16 28.36 12.39 -27.43
N GLY A 17 27.94 12.34 -26.16
CA GLY A 17 27.85 13.55 -25.37
C GLY A 17 26.65 13.74 -24.46
N THR A 18 26.95 13.83 -23.18
CA THR A 18 26.29 14.57 -22.10
C THR A 18 25.07 13.95 -21.40
N GLY A 19 25.31 13.57 -20.14
CA GLY A 19 24.39 13.78 -19.01
C GLY A 19 23.06 13.04 -19.03
N LEU A 20 23.06 11.73 -18.85
CA LEU A 20 21.86 10.95 -18.50
C LEU A 20 21.48 11.26 -17.05
N LYS A 21 20.43 12.05 -16.87
CA LYS A 21 19.63 12.00 -15.66
C LYS A 21 18.97 10.60 -15.66
N SER A 22 19.22 9.83 -14.63
CA SER A 22 18.58 8.54 -14.41
C SER A 22 17.05 8.74 -14.36
N GLU A 23 16.33 8.19 -15.33
CA GLU A 23 14.90 7.99 -15.22
C GLU A 23 14.66 6.99 -14.07
N SER A 24 14.12 7.50 -12.96
CA SER A 24 13.66 6.64 -11.87
C SER A 24 12.44 5.88 -12.37
N THR A 25 12.59 4.58 -12.56
CA THR A 25 11.49 3.66 -12.82
C THR A 25 10.63 3.59 -11.55
N VAL A 26 9.53 4.33 -11.54
CA VAL A 26 8.50 4.25 -10.49
C VAL A 26 7.85 2.88 -10.61
N ALA A 27 7.85 2.11 -9.52
CA ALA A 27 7.11 0.85 -9.44
C ALA A 27 5.63 1.10 -9.78
N GLU A 28 5.05 0.26 -10.66
CA GLU A 28 3.63 0.35 -11.02
C GLU A 28 2.76 -0.06 -9.82
N ASP A 29 2.37 0.91 -9.03
CA ASP A 29 1.37 0.76 -7.97
C ASP A 29 -0.03 0.86 -8.60
N THR A 30 -0.72 -0.26 -8.71
CA THR A 30 -2.08 -0.29 -9.26
C THR A 30 -3.06 0.10 -8.15
N LEU A 31 -3.35 1.40 -8.06
CA LEU A 31 -4.50 1.90 -7.30
C LEU A 31 -5.75 1.76 -8.16
N VAL A 32 -6.82 1.31 -7.53
CA VAL A 32 -8.13 1.25 -8.17
C VAL A 32 -8.80 2.60 -8.07
N ALA A 33 -8.62 3.39 -9.05
CA ALA A 33 -9.45 4.45 -9.63
C ALA A 33 -8.57 5.32 -10.53
N ASP A 34 -8.22 4.81 -11.70
CA ASP A 34 -7.73 5.68 -12.77
C ASP A 34 -8.94 6.24 -13.52
N GLN A 35 -9.41 7.41 -13.09
CA GLN A 35 -10.19 8.30 -13.94
C GLN A 35 -9.31 9.52 -14.20
N THR A 36 -8.37 9.38 -15.14
CA THR A 36 -7.57 10.52 -15.57
C THR A 36 -8.35 11.32 -16.59
N ASP A 37 -8.66 12.58 -16.27
CA ASP A 37 -9.11 13.59 -17.26
C ASP A 37 -8.00 13.96 -18.27
N HIS A 38 -6.86 13.25 -18.21
CA HIS A 38 -5.66 13.49 -19.01
C HIS A 38 -5.11 12.21 -19.65
N PRO A 39 -5.88 11.48 -20.49
CA PRO A 39 -5.40 10.23 -21.07
C PRO A 39 -4.19 10.47 -22.00
N GLY A 40 -3.06 9.84 -21.66
CA GLY A 40 -1.83 9.86 -22.46
C GLY A 40 -0.81 10.94 -22.13
N GLU A 41 -1.04 11.82 -21.17
CA GLU A 41 -0.03 12.75 -20.71
C GLU A 41 0.89 12.09 -19.64
N PRO A 42 2.23 12.13 -19.81
CA PRO A 42 3.12 11.54 -18.84
C PRO A 42 3.08 12.31 -17.50
N ILE A 43 3.03 11.58 -16.40
CA ILE A 43 3.11 12.17 -15.06
C ILE A 43 4.53 12.71 -14.85
N ALA A 44 4.65 14.00 -14.64
CA ALA A 44 5.93 14.67 -14.41
C ALA A 44 6.30 14.72 -12.91
N VAL A 45 5.30 14.71 -12.02
CA VAL A 45 5.51 14.77 -10.56
C VAL A 45 4.53 13.84 -9.87
N THR A 46 5.06 12.88 -9.13
CA THR A 46 4.28 12.05 -8.20
C THR A 46 4.46 12.58 -6.78
N ALA A 47 3.37 12.65 -6.03
CA ALA A 47 3.36 13.04 -4.63
C ALA A 47 2.39 12.15 -3.85
N ALA A 48 2.59 12.07 -2.54
CA ALA A 48 1.68 11.33 -1.67
C ALA A 48 1.49 12.06 -0.33
N GLY A 49 0.37 11.76 0.32
CA GLY A 49 0.05 12.33 1.62
C GLY A 49 -1.18 11.67 2.23
N ALA A 50 -1.76 12.34 3.19
CA ALA A 50 -2.93 11.82 3.88
C ALA A 50 -3.94 12.93 4.22
N ILE A 51 -5.19 12.51 4.44
CA ILE A 51 -6.19 13.32 5.14
C ILE A 51 -6.31 12.76 6.57
N PRO A 52 -5.68 13.42 7.56
CA PRO A 52 -5.85 13.04 8.95
C PRO A 52 -7.26 13.38 9.40
N TRP A 53 -7.90 12.44 10.10
CA TRP A 53 -9.26 12.60 10.60
C TRP A 53 -9.39 12.10 12.03
N ARG A 54 -10.42 12.55 12.72
CA ARG A 54 -10.85 12.07 14.04
C ARG A 54 -12.35 12.26 14.24
N ILE A 55 -12.88 11.65 15.27
CA ILE A 55 -14.23 12.00 15.75
C ILE A 55 -14.07 12.99 16.89
N GLY A 56 -14.38 14.24 16.61
CA GLY A 56 -14.43 15.32 17.58
C GLY A 56 -15.75 15.36 18.36
N LYS A 57 -15.92 16.43 19.16
CA LYS A 57 -17.12 16.60 20.00
C LYS A 57 -18.40 16.71 19.17
N ASP A 58 -18.32 17.35 18.00
CA ASP A 58 -19.48 17.64 17.15
C ASP A 58 -19.54 16.72 15.90
N GLY A 59 -18.72 15.70 15.83
CA GLY A 59 -18.69 14.72 14.74
C GLY A 59 -17.33 14.60 14.05
N LEU A 60 -17.35 14.28 12.75
CA LEU A 60 -16.14 14.11 11.96
C LEU A 60 -15.38 15.42 11.82
N GLU A 61 -14.09 15.39 12.14
CA GLU A 61 -13.15 16.47 11.91
C GLU A 61 -11.99 15.98 11.04
N VAL A 62 -11.47 16.87 10.20
CA VAL A 62 -10.27 16.66 9.37
C VAL A 62 -9.20 17.72 9.70
N LEU A 63 -7.94 17.37 9.50
CA LEU A 63 -6.80 18.25 9.78
C LEU A 63 -6.30 18.92 8.51
N LEU A 64 -6.31 20.21 8.47
CA LEU A 64 -5.61 21.04 7.47
C LEU A 64 -4.26 21.49 8.00
N ILE A 65 -3.29 21.65 7.11
CA ILE A 65 -2.02 22.33 7.34
C ILE A 65 -1.99 23.68 6.64
N HIS A 66 -1.37 24.67 7.26
CA HIS A 66 -1.05 25.96 6.64
C HIS A 66 0.43 26.00 6.26
N ARG A 67 0.72 26.40 5.00
CA ARG A 67 2.08 26.51 4.48
C ARG A 67 2.43 27.97 4.23
N PRO A 68 3.26 28.61 5.10
CA PRO A 68 3.51 30.05 5.06
C PRO A 68 4.17 30.50 3.75
N ARG A 69 4.96 29.65 3.10
CA ARG A 69 5.60 29.98 1.81
C ARG A 69 4.60 30.24 0.68
N TYR A 70 3.43 29.60 0.73
CA TYR A 70 2.39 29.68 -0.29
C TYR A 70 1.15 30.43 0.20
N ASP A 71 1.09 30.72 1.51
CA ASP A 71 -0.09 31.27 2.20
C ASP A 71 -1.35 30.46 1.86
N ASP A 72 -1.25 29.11 1.98
CA ASP A 72 -2.29 28.20 1.56
C ASP A 72 -2.65 27.16 2.62
N TRP A 73 -3.88 26.67 2.54
CA TRP A 73 -4.38 25.54 3.32
C TRP A 73 -4.48 24.29 2.45
N SER A 74 -3.92 23.19 2.90
CA SER A 74 -3.89 21.93 2.16
C SER A 74 -3.86 20.71 3.09
N TRP A 75 -3.86 19.52 2.49
CA TRP A 75 -3.55 18.29 3.19
C TRP A 75 -2.03 18.08 3.30
N PRO A 76 -1.52 17.45 4.38
CA PRO A 76 -0.11 17.08 4.47
C PRO A 76 0.28 16.14 3.31
N LYS A 77 1.30 16.52 2.56
CA LYS A 77 1.77 15.81 1.36
C LYS A 77 3.08 16.35 0.82
N GLY A 78 3.86 15.50 0.22
CA GLY A 78 5.04 15.94 -0.52
C GLY A 78 5.41 15.02 -1.67
N LYS A 79 6.55 15.27 -2.30
CA LYS A 79 7.02 14.53 -3.46
C LYS A 79 7.64 13.20 -3.05
N ILE A 80 7.48 12.20 -3.90
CA ILE A 80 8.15 10.92 -3.73
C ILE A 80 9.67 11.08 -3.91
N ASP A 81 10.44 10.46 -3.03
CA ASP A 81 11.89 10.38 -3.10
C ASP A 81 12.35 9.17 -3.92
N ASP A 82 13.60 9.22 -4.42
CA ASP A 82 14.18 8.14 -5.20
C ASP A 82 14.19 6.81 -4.41
N GLY A 83 13.59 5.79 -4.99
CA GLY A 83 13.51 4.45 -4.41
C GLY A 83 12.49 4.28 -3.29
N GLU A 84 11.64 5.28 -3.07
CA GLU A 84 10.51 5.25 -2.16
C GLU A 84 9.25 4.75 -2.90
N THR A 85 8.38 4.02 -2.22
CA THR A 85 7.05 3.71 -2.72
C THR A 85 6.06 4.81 -2.32
N ILE A 86 4.95 4.91 -3.04
CA ILE A 86 3.93 5.95 -2.77
C ILE A 86 3.41 5.91 -1.32
N PRO A 87 3.11 4.72 -0.71
CA PRO A 87 2.74 4.66 0.71
C PRO A 87 3.87 5.03 1.69
N GLU A 88 5.13 4.73 1.36
CA GLU A 88 6.28 5.17 2.17
C GLU A 88 6.37 6.71 2.18
N CYS A 89 6.24 7.35 1.02
CA CYS A 89 6.15 8.80 0.88
C CYS A 89 5.03 9.39 1.75
N ALA A 90 3.83 8.84 1.67
CA ALA A 90 2.69 9.37 2.44
C ALA A 90 2.94 9.39 3.95
N ILE A 91 3.52 8.30 4.53
CA ILE A 91 3.80 8.26 5.98
C ILE A 91 4.98 9.16 6.36
N ARG A 92 6.00 9.31 5.50
CA ARG A 92 7.14 10.20 5.73
C ARG A 92 6.68 11.65 5.76
N GLU A 93 5.95 12.11 4.76
CA GLU A 93 5.46 13.49 4.68
C GLU A 93 4.54 13.85 5.85
N VAL A 94 3.65 12.94 6.25
CA VAL A 94 2.81 13.15 7.44
C VAL A 94 3.66 13.24 8.71
N GLU A 95 4.72 12.45 8.85
CA GLU A 95 5.63 12.54 10.00
C GLU A 95 6.46 13.84 9.96
N GLU A 96 6.98 14.23 8.80
CA GLU A 96 7.80 15.44 8.63
C GLU A 96 6.99 16.73 8.84
N GLU A 97 5.81 16.84 8.22
CA GLU A 97 5.02 18.09 8.26
C GLU A 97 4.24 18.29 9.57
N ILE A 98 3.77 17.21 10.22
CA ILE A 98 2.91 17.32 11.42
C ILE A 98 3.35 16.45 12.61
N GLY A 99 4.50 15.78 12.54
CA GLY A 99 5.04 14.94 13.62
C GLY A 99 4.25 13.66 13.88
N LEU A 100 3.30 13.28 13.02
CA LEU A 100 2.40 12.15 13.24
C LEU A 100 2.96 10.86 12.67
N LYS A 101 3.29 9.91 13.55
CA LYS A 101 3.63 8.52 13.14
C LYS A 101 2.37 7.74 12.75
N ALA A 102 1.85 8.01 11.58
CA ALA A 102 0.60 7.47 11.08
C ALA A 102 0.66 5.98 10.71
N ALA A 103 -0.52 5.36 10.62
CA ALA A 103 -0.76 4.15 9.85
C ALA A 103 -1.85 4.47 8.81
N LEU A 104 -1.64 4.07 7.56
CA LEU A 104 -2.57 4.37 6.48
C LEU A 104 -3.86 3.57 6.64
N GLY A 105 -5.00 4.26 6.54
CA GLY A 105 -6.34 3.71 6.40
C GLY A 105 -6.70 3.47 4.93
N ILE A 106 -7.97 3.68 4.57
CA ILE A 106 -8.43 3.47 3.19
C ILE A 106 -7.74 4.44 2.21
N PRO A 107 -7.41 3.98 0.98
CA PRO A 107 -6.98 4.88 -0.08
C PRO A 107 -8.14 5.79 -0.49
N LEU A 108 -7.80 7.02 -0.83
CA LEU A 108 -8.73 8.03 -1.34
C LEU A 108 -8.46 8.26 -2.83
N PRO A 109 -9.40 8.78 -3.62
CA PRO A 109 -9.16 9.10 -5.01
C PRO A 109 -7.94 10.01 -5.18
N PRO A 110 -6.99 9.68 -6.07
CA PRO A 110 -5.88 10.56 -6.38
C PRO A 110 -6.39 11.81 -7.09
N ILE A 111 -5.66 12.91 -6.94
CA ILE A 111 -5.95 14.14 -7.68
C ILE A 111 -4.87 14.42 -8.72
N HIS A 112 -5.27 15.04 -9.82
CA HIS A 112 -4.40 15.40 -10.92
C HIS A 112 -4.51 16.91 -11.17
N TYR A 113 -3.38 17.58 -11.32
CA TYR A 113 -3.35 18.98 -11.71
C TYR A 113 -2.01 19.37 -12.34
N ARG A 114 -2.00 20.48 -13.09
CA ARG A 114 -0.80 20.98 -13.74
C ARG A 114 0.04 21.84 -12.80
N VAL A 115 1.35 21.60 -12.85
CA VAL A 115 2.38 22.44 -12.25
C VAL A 115 3.38 22.86 -13.33
N SER A 116 4.33 23.73 -13.02
CA SER A 116 5.35 24.19 -13.99
C SER A 116 6.15 23.06 -14.64
N ALA A 117 6.33 21.93 -13.93
CA ALA A 117 7.04 20.76 -14.41
C ALA A 117 6.20 19.83 -15.30
N GLY A 118 4.87 20.01 -15.38
CA GLY A 118 3.93 19.17 -16.13
C GLY A 118 2.78 18.64 -15.27
N LEU A 119 2.23 17.47 -15.63
CA LEU A 119 1.15 16.86 -14.87
C LEU A 119 1.66 16.33 -13.53
N LYS A 120 0.99 16.71 -12.44
CA LYS A 120 1.24 16.20 -11.10
C LYS A 120 0.07 15.30 -10.67
N VAL A 121 0.39 14.14 -10.12
CA VAL A 121 -0.54 13.27 -9.40
C VAL A 121 -0.24 13.32 -7.90
N VAL A 122 -1.28 13.35 -7.07
CA VAL A 122 -1.15 13.23 -5.61
C VAL A 122 -2.05 12.11 -5.12
N HIS A 123 -1.45 11.13 -4.45
CA HIS A 123 -2.14 10.00 -3.84
C HIS A 123 -2.40 10.30 -2.36
N TYR A 124 -3.62 9.99 -1.90
CA TYR A 124 -4.02 10.24 -0.52
C TYR A 124 -4.58 9.00 0.16
N TRP A 125 -4.37 8.93 1.45
CA TRP A 125 -5.00 7.96 2.35
C TRP A 125 -5.72 8.69 3.48
N ALA A 126 -6.80 8.10 3.99
CA ALA A 126 -7.35 8.51 5.26
C ALA A 126 -6.44 8.01 6.40
N VAL A 127 -6.18 8.86 7.39
CA VAL A 127 -5.37 8.52 8.56
C VAL A 127 -6.13 8.85 9.82
N ASP A 128 -6.44 7.85 10.63
CA ASP A 128 -7.04 8.04 11.95
C ASP A 128 -6.01 8.63 12.93
N VAL A 129 -6.40 9.72 13.58
CA VAL A 129 -5.60 10.42 14.60
C VAL A 129 -6.31 10.32 15.94
N ASP A 130 -6.18 9.18 16.60
CA ASP A 130 -6.72 8.95 17.94
C ASP A 130 -5.79 9.56 19.02
N GLY A 131 -6.02 10.84 19.34
CA GLY A 131 -5.38 11.51 20.47
C GLY A 131 -3.86 11.72 20.36
N ALA A 132 -3.23 11.39 19.23
CA ALA A 132 -1.80 11.60 19.04
C ALA A 132 -1.45 13.09 19.04
N PRO A 133 -0.38 13.52 19.75
CA PRO A 133 0.08 14.90 19.68
C PRO A 133 0.57 15.23 18.27
N LEU A 134 0.20 16.41 17.79
CA LEU A 134 0.68 16.95 16.52
C LEU A 134 1.78 17.97 16.78
N GLN A 135 2.80 17.96 15.95
CA GLN A 135 3.92 18.88 16.05
C GLN A 135 4.30 19.36 14.64
N PRO A 136 3.74 20.51 14.18
CA PRO A 136 4.17 21.15 12.96
C PRO A 136 5.68 21.39 12.95
N ASP A 137 6.34 21.21 11.81
CA ASP A 137 7.79 21.35 11.68
C ASP A 137 8.29 22.82 11.84
N GLY A 138 7.36 23.78 11.73
CA GLY A 138 7.64 25.22 11.86
C GLY A 138 8.40 25.83 10.68
N LYS A 139 8.65 25.06 9.61
CA LYS A 139 9.36 25.52 8.40
C LYS A 139 8.47 25.46 7.16
N GLU A 140 7.98 24.27 6.85
CA GLU A 140 7.06 24.03 5.74
C GLU A 140 5.62 24.20 6.20
N VAL A 141 5.32 23.82 7.44
CA VAL A 141 4.01 23.94 8.09
C VAL A 141 4.16 24.76 9.37
N ASP A 142 3.52 25.94 9.43
CA ASP A 142 3.54 26.80 10.61
C ASP A 142 2.33 26.60 11.53
N SER A 143 1.21 26.11 10.98
CA SER A 143 0.01 25.84 11.77
C SER A 143 -0.83 24.70 11.23
N VAL A 144 -1.62 24.08 12.11
CA VAL A 144 -2.57 23.03 11.80
C VAL A 144 -3.96 23.38 12.35
N MET A 145 -5.01 22.93 11.67
CA MET A 145 -6.39 23.22 12.08
C MET A 145 -7.26 21.99 11.97
N TRP A 146 -7.83 21.56 13.10
CA TRP A 146 -8.96 20.65 13.08
C TRP A 146 -10.25 21.38 12.76
N CYS A 147 -11.02 20.89 11.80
CA CYS A 147 -12.30 21.49 11.46
C CYS A 147 -13.25 20.47 10.82
N ALA A 148 -14.55 20.81 10.83
CA ALA A 148 -15.56 20.05 10.12
C ALA A 148 -15.27 20.02 8.61
N PRO A 149 -15.64 18.94 7.88
CA PRO A 149 -15.37 18.79 6.44
C PRO A 149 -15.85 19.97 5.59
N GLU A 150 -17.01 20.55 5.93
CA GLU A 150 -17.59 21.69 5.20
C GLU A 150 -16.74 22.95 5.35
N LYS A 151 -16.10 23.14 6.51
CA LYS A 151 -15.15 24.24 6.71
C LYS A 151 -13.86 23.97 5.96
N ALA A 152 -13.36 22.74 6.02
CA ALA A 152 -12.16 22.35 5.27
C ALA A 152 -12.34 22.58 3.76
N ALA A 153 -13.46 22.18 3.18
CA ALA A 153 -13.76 22.38 1.76
C ALA A 153 -13.74 23.86 1.32
N ARG A 154 -14.07 24.79 2.23
CA ARG A 154 -14.00 26.24 1.94
C ARG A 154 -12.62 26.85 2.10
N LEU A 155 -11.77 26.21 2.92
CA LEU A 155 -10.41 26.71 3.21
C LEU A 155 -9.36 26.16 2.25
N LEU A 156 -9.59 24.95 1.69
CA LEU A 156 -8.67 24.33 0.75
C LEU A 156 -8.35 25.25 -0.42
N SER A 157 -7.09 25.54 -0.60
CA SER A 157 -6.62 26.49 -1.63
C SER A 157 -6.61 25.89 -3.03
N ASN A 158 -6.46 24.55 -3.13
CA ASN A 158 -6.59 23.83 -4.39
C ASN A 158 -7.97 23.17 -4.45
N PRO A 159 -8.85 23.55 -5.42
CA PRO A 159 -10.19 22.97 -5.54
C PRO A 159 -10.21 21.43 -5.67
N SER A 160 -9.21 20.84 -6.35
CA SER A 160 -9.12 19.37 -6.52
C SER A 160 -8.94 18.62 -5.19
N ASP A 161 -8.42 19.28 -4.15
CA ASP A 161 -8.27 18.68 -2.82
C ASP A 161 -9.63 18.41 -2.12
N ALA A 162 -10.74 18.90 -2.68
CA ALA A 162 -12.09 18.61 -2.21
C ALA A 162 -12.57 17.19 -2.61
N ASP A 163 -12.07 16.62 -3.70
CA ASP A 163 -12.51 15.32 -4.20
C ASP A 163 -12.20 14.18 -3.20
N PRO A 164 -10.94 14.01 -2.71
CA PRO A 164 -10.63 13.01 -1.70
C PRO A 164 -11.35 13.28 -0.36
N LEU A 165 -11.62 14.55 -0.01
CA LEU A 165 -12.44 14.90 1.16
C LEU A 165 -13.88 14.40 1.01
N GLY A 166 -14.51 14.61 -0.14
CA GLY A 166 -15.86 14.13 -0.42
C GLY A 166 -15.97 12.61 -0.29
N TYR A 167 -14.95 11.88 -0.79
CA TYR A 167 -14.88 10.42 -0.64
C TYR A 167 -14.73 10.00 0.83
N LEU A 168 -13.88 10.67 1.60
CA LEU A 168 -13.69 10.41 3.03
C LEU A 168 -15.00 10.60 3.81
N VAL A 169 -15.72 11.70 3.57
CA VAL A 169 -17.02 11.99 4.18
C VAL A 169 -18.04 10.90 3.84
N ALA A 170 -18.11 10.51 2.57
CA ALA A 170 -19.00 9.43 2.13
C ALA A 170 -18.65 8.08 2.78
N ALA A 171 -17.36 7.76 2.93
CA ALA A 171 -16.91 6.56 3.62
C ALA A 171 -17.28 6.59 5.12
N HIS A 172 -17.17 7.76 5.76
CA HIS A 172 -17.61 7.94 7.14
C HIS A 172 -19.12 7.68 7.28
N ALA A 173 -19.94 8.27 6.42
CA ALA A 173 -21.40 8.08 6.43
C ALA A 173 -21.79 6.60 6.24
N ARG A 174 -21.02 5.83 5.46
CA ARG A 174 -21.23 4.39 5.27
C ARG A 174 -20.60 3.52 6.37
N LYS A 175 -19.95 4.11 7.39
CA LYS A 175 -19.19 3.41 8.44
C LYS A 175 -18.05 2.54 7.88
N GLU A 176 -17.38 3.05 6.87
CA GLU A 176 -16.28 2.39 6.13
C GLU A 176 -14.94 3.11 6.32
N LEU A 177 -14.90 4.20 7.09
CA LEU A 177 -13.69 5.00 7.30
C LEU A 177 -12.76 4.40 8.37
N ASP A 178 -13.33 3.96 9.50
CA ASP A 178 -12.57 3.25 10.55
C ASP A 178 -12.32 1.81 10.12
N THR A 179 -11.07 1.53 9.75
CA THR A 179 -10.65 0.23 9.22
C THR A 179 -9.40 -0.29 9.91
N TRP A 180 -9.11 -1.56 9.69
CA TRP A 180 -7.83 -2.17 10.00
C TRP A 180 -7.32 -2.95 8.77
N PRO A 181 -6.00 -2.94 8.49
CA PRO A 181 -5.45 -3.59 7.32
C PRO A 181 -5.20 -5.09 7.54
N LEU A 182 -5.60 -5.91 6.56
CA LEU A 182 -5.24 -7.30 6.40
C LEU A 182 -4.39 -7.46 5.15
N LEU A 183 -3.09 -7.74 5.32
CA LEU A 183 -2.13 -7.83 4.24
C LEU A 183 -1.87 -9.30 3.87
N VAL A 184 -1.86 -9.61 2.57
CA VAL A 184 -1.48 -10.91 2.03
C VAL A 184 -0.23 -10.76 1.18
N LEU A 185 0.86 -11.38 1.61
CA LEU A 185 2.18 -11.29 1.02
C LEU A 185 2.61 -12.65 0.45
N ARG A 186 3.05 -12.68 -0.80
CA ARG A 186 3.81 -13.80 -1.32
C ARG A 186 5.26 -13.66 -0.89
N HIS A 187 5.89 -14.77 -0.40
CA HIS A 187 7.32 -14.75 -0.05
C HIS A 187 8.18 -14.20 -1.19
N ALA A 188 9.27 -13.52 -0.86
CA ALA A 188 10.26 -12.98 -1.78
C ALA A 188 10.97 -14.10 -2.58
N LYS A 189 11.70 -13.72 -3.63
CA LYS A 189 12.37 -14.65 -4.58
C LYS A 189 13.30 -15.61 -3.84
N ALA A 190 12.97 -16.90 -3.90
CA ALA A 190 13.80 -17.98 -3.35
C ALA A 190 14.83 -18.46 -4.37
N LYS A 191 15.87 -19.17 -3.91
CA LYS A 191 16.78 -19.89 -4.81
C LYS A 191 15.98 -20.80 -5.75
N PRO A 192 16.40 -20.99 -7.02
CA PRO A 192 15.73 -21.91 -7.95
C PRO A 192 15.66 -23.33 -7.38
N ARG A 193 14.57 -24.06 -7.64
CA ARG A 193 14.44 -25.47 -7.24
C ARG A 193 15.51 -26.36 -7.87
N SER A 194 15.89 -26.06 -9.12
CA SER A 194 16.92 -26.79 -9.86
C SER A 194 18.32 -26.73 -9.21
N SER A 195 18.58 -25.73 -8.38
CA SER A 195 19.86 -25.54 -7.66
C SER A 195 19.76 -25.88 -6.16
N TRP A 196 18.65 -26.53 -5.72
CA TRP A 196 18.40 -26.84 -4.32
C TRP A 196 18.19 -28.35 -4.10
N THR A 197 19.08 -28.98 -3.33
CA THR A 197 19.12 -30.44 -3.11
C THR A 197 18.67 -30.88 -1.72
N LYS A 198 18.39 -29.91 -0.81
CA LYS A 198 17.91 -30.17 0.55
C LYS A 198 16.40 -30.15 0.62
N ALA A 199 15.82 -30.30 1.83
CA ALA A 199 14.39 -30.23 2.04
C ALA A 199 13.80 -28.90 1.49
N GLU A 200 12.65 -28.96 0.83
CA GLU A 200 11.99 -27.81 0.19
C GLU A 200 11.64 -26.72 1.21
N GLY A 201 11.36 -27.08 2.47
CA GLY A 201 11.10 -26.14 3.57
C GLY A 201 12.28 -25.27 3.91
N ASP A 202 13.52 -25.76 3.72
CA ASP A 202 14.78 -25.09 4.04
C ASP A 202 15.32 -24.25 2.89
N ARG A 203 14.60 -24.20 1.76
CA ARG A 203 15.03 -23.44 0.57
C ARG A 203 15.03 -21.93 0.87
N PRO A 204 16.22 -21.28 0.85
CA PRO A 204 16.39 -19.90 1.29
C PRO A 204 16.01 -18.89 0.19
N LEU A 205 15.97 -17.62 0.56
CA LEU A 205 15.89 -16.53 -0.39
C LEU A 205 17.13 -16.44 -1.26
N ALA A 206 16.95 -16.06 -2.53
CA ALA A 206 18.03 -15.63 -3.42
C ALA A 206 18.58 -14.26 -2.97
N ALA A 207 19.66 -13.78 -3.59
CA ALA A 207 20.21 -12.46 -3.32
C ALA A 207 19.17 -11.35 -3.58
N THR A 208 18.50 -11.39 -4.74
CA THR A 208 17.37 -10.51 -5.05
C THR A 208 16.25 -10.63 -4.02
N GLY A 209 15.89 -11.85 -3.61
CA GLY A 209 14.85 -12.05 -2.61
C GLY A 209 15.16 -11.42 -1.25
N ARG A 210 16.44 -11.34 -0.87
CA ARG A 210 16.82 -10.60 0.34
C ARG A 210 16.62 -9.09 0.18
N ARG A 211 16.92 -8.52 -1.00
CA ARG A 211 16.63 -7.10 -1.29
C ARG A 211 15.12 -6.84 -1.31
N GLN A 212 14.32 -7.73 -1.93
CA GLN A 212 12.87 -7.67 -1.89
C GLN A 212 12.34 -7.70 -0.45
N ALA A 213 12.88 -8.56 0.43
CA ALA A 213 12.47 -8.61 1.84
C ALA A 213 12.76 -7.30 2.58
N GLN A 214 13.84 -6.59 2.25
CA GLN A 214 14.12 -5.25 2.81
C GLN A 214 13.13 -4.20 2.29
N ALA A 215 12.82 -4.19 1.00
CA ALA A 215 11.82 -3.28 0.43
C ALA A 215 10.41 -3.55 1.02
N VAL A 216 10.01 -4.81 1.12
CA VAL A 216 8.77 -5.21 1.83
C VAL A 216 8.78 -4.71 3.28
N SER A 217 9.91 -4.82 3.98
CA SER A 217 10.02 -4.34 5.35
C SER A 217 9.75 -2.84 5.46
N ARG A 218 10.29 -2.01 4.57
CA ARG A 218 10.02 -0.57 4.55
C ARG A 218 8.55 -0.29 4.28
N LEU A 219 8.00 -0.86 3.21
CA LEU A 219 6.61 -0.67 2.83
C LEU A 219 5.62 -1.05 3.94
N LEU A 220 5.87 -2.13 4.69
CA LEU A 220 4.97 -2.58 5.77
C LEU A 220 4.82 -1.55 6.90
N HIS A 221 5.75 -0.61 7.07
CA HIS A 221 5.61 0.48 8.04
C HIS A 221 4.42 1.40 7.73
N ALA A 222 3.94 1.42 6.49
CA ALA A 222 2.76 2.19 6.10
C ALA A 222 1.48 1.72 6.82
N TRP A 223 1.36 0.42 7.14
CA TRP A 223 0.16 -0.15 7.80
C TRP A 223 0.43 -0.77 9.16
N LYS A 224 1.67 -0.88 9.58
CA LYS A 224 2.13 -1.35 10.91
C LYS A 224 1.47 -2.65 11.40
N PRO A 225 1.47 -3.76 10.63
CA PRO A 225 0.90 -5.03 11.07
C PRO A 225 1.76 -5.67 12.16
N LEU A 226 1.32 -5.62 13.42
CA LEU A 226 2.04 -6.22 14.56
C LEU A 226 1.75 -7.72 14.73
N ARG A 227 0.86 -8.30 13.94
CA ARG A 227 0.55 -9.73 13.94
C ARG A 227 0.94 -10.33 12.61
N ILE A 228 1.90 -11.23 12.63
CA ILE A 228 2.39 -11.88 11.42
C ILE A 228 2.07 -13.35 11.50
N SER A 229 1.23 -13.83 10.55
CA SER A 229 0.93 -15.24 10.30
C SER A 229 1.71 -15.69 9.07
N THR A 230 2.55 -16.72 9.18
CA THR A 230 3.40 -17.12 8.07
C THR A 230 3.55 -18.63 7.96
N SER A 231 3.88 -19.12 6.78
CA SER A 231 4.38 -20.48 6.59
C SER A 231 5.68 -20.69 7.38
N PRO A 232 5.91 -21.85 8.03
CA PRO A 232 7.17 -22.14 8.70
C PRO A 232 8.37 -22.30 7.73
N TRP A 233 8.14 -22.39 6.44
CA TRP A 233 9.22 -22.57 5.47
C TRP A 233 10.14 -21.34 5.43
N LEU A 234 11.46 -21.61 5.37
CA LEU A 234 12.53 -20.61 5.57
C LEU A 234 12.33 -19.35 4.71
N ARG A 235 11.93 -19.47 3.44
CA ARG A 235 11.73 -18.32 2.55
C ARG A 235 10.62 -17.38 3.00
N CYS A 236 9.55 -17.91 3.61
CA CYS A 236 8.48 -17.07 4.17
C CYS A 236 8.95 -16.37 5.45
N ILE A 237 9.59 -17.12 6.37
CA ILE A 237 10.19 -16.54 7.59
C ILE A 237 11.18 -15.44 7.22
N ALA A 238 12.12 -15.73 6.30
CA ALA A 238 13.14 -14.78 5.88
C ALA A 238 12.58 -13.54 5.14
N THR A 239 11.39 -13.65 4.55
CA THR A 239 10.72 -12.50 3.91
C THR A 239 10.17 -11.52 4.95
N VAL A 240 9.59 -12.01 6.04
CA VAL A 240 8.95 -11.16 7.05
C VAL A 240 9.91 -10.76 8.18
N ALA A 241 11.03 -11.45 8.34
CA ALA A 241 11.96 -11.27 9.45
C ALA A 241 12.53 -9.84 9.57
N PRO A 242 12.92 -9.12 8.48
CA PRO A 242 13.42 -7.76 8.60
C PRO A 242 12.39 -6.83 9.25
N TYR A 243 11.14 -6.88 8.78
CA TYR A 243 10.05 -6.09 9.35
C TYR A 243 9.72 -6.50 10.79
N ALA A 244 9.54 -7.81 11.03
CA ALA A 244 9.21 -8.31 12.36
C ALA A 244 10.21 -7.85 13.42
N LYS A 245 11.52 -7.85 13.06
CA LYS A 245 12.60 -7.37 13.94
C LYS A 245 12.54 -5.85 14.15
N SER A 246 12.21 -5.06 13.12
CA SER A 246 12.22 -3.58 13.25
C SER A 246 11.13 -3.05 14.16
N VAL A 247 10.01 -3.78 14.32
CA VAL A 247 8.84 -3.35 15.12
C VAL A 247 8.53 -4.29 16.29
N ASP A 248 9.41 -5.24 16.59
CA ASP A 248 9.20 -6.29 17.60
C ASP A 248 7.86 -7.02 17.45
N ALA A 249 7.49 -7.34 16.18
CA ALA A 249 6.22 -7.96 15.88
C ALA A 249 6.21 -9.47 16.22
N ARG A 250 5.08 -9.95 16.74
CA ARG A 250 4.89 -11.36 17.02
C ARG A 250 4.65 -12.17 15.75
N VAL A 251 5.58 -13.08 15.42
CA VAL A 251 5.46 -14.02 14.29
C VAL A 251 4.89 -15.35 14.77
N LYS A 252 3.79 -15.79 14.13
CA LYS A 252 3.20 -17.10 14.34
C LYS A 252 3.24 -17.92 13.06
N THR A 253 3.74 -19.15 13.13
CA THR A 253 3.80 -20.08 11.99
C THR A 253 2.59 -20.99 11.93
N PHE A 254 2.15 -21.30 10.70
CA PHE A 254 1.05 -22.21 10.43
C PHE A 254 1.43 -23.20 9.33
N GLU A 255 1.44 -24.50 9.65
CA GLU A 255 1.67 -25.56 8.66
C GLU A 255 0.67 -25.52 7.50
N ALA A 256 -0.56 -25.09 7.76
CA ALA A 256 -1.61 -24.93 6.76
C ALA A 256 -1.25 -23.95 5.64
N LEU A 257 -0.28 -23.05 5.87
CA LEU A 257 0.21 -22.08 4.88
C LEU A 257 1.37 -22.61 4.04
N THR A 258 1.89 -23.85 4.30
CA THR A 258 2.90 -24.49 3.44
C THR A 258 2.27 -25.00 2.14
N GLU A 259 3.05 -25.09 1.06
CA GLU A 259 2.56 -25.65 -0.21
C GLU A 259 2.00 -27.07 -0.02
N HIS A 260 2.73 -27.95 0.70
CA HIS A 260 2.32 -29.34 0.92
C HIS A 260 1.03 -29.48 1.72
N LYS A 261 0.87 -28.74 2.80
CA LYS A 261 -0.34 -28.84 3.64
C LYS A 261 -1.53 -28.20 2.96
N HIS A 262 -1.30 -27.07 2.27
CA HIS A 262 -2.33 -26.42 1.48
C HIS A 262 -2.88 -27.37 0.41
N MET A 263 -2.03 -28.02 -0.39
CA MET A 263 -2.46 -28.94 -1.44
C MET A 263 -3.30 -30.11 -0.91
N ARG A 264 -3.01 -30.59 0.30
CA ARG A 264 -3.76 -31.69 0.94
C ARG A 264 -5.04 -31.24 1.64
N SER A 265 -5.08 -30.01 2.12
CA SER A 265 -6.19 -29.51 2.96
C SER A 265 -6.38 -28.01 2.78
N PRO A 266 -6.86 -27.53 1.61
CA PRO A 266 -7.03 -26.07 1.34
C PRO A 266 -7.98 -25.42 2.35
N GLN A 267 -8.96 -26.15 2.87
CA GLN A 267 -9.89 -25.66 3.89
C GLN A 267 -9.19 -25.23 5.20
N LYS A 268 -8.05 -25.84 5.55
CA LYS A 268 -7.26 -25.39 6.71
C LYS A 268 -6.57 -24.06 6.45
N THR A 269 -6.15 -23.81 5.21
CA THR A 269 -5.63 -22.49 4.80
C THR A 269 -6.74 -21.44 4.89
N ALA A 270 -7.94 -21.74 4.37
CA ALA A 270 -9.11 -20.87 4.47
C ALA A 270 -9.46 -20.55 5.93
N ALA A 271 -9.43 -21.54 6.82
CA ALA A 271 -9.67 -21.35 8.25
C ALA A 271 -8.63 -20.42 8.93
N VAL A 272 -7.35 -20.45 8.49
CA VAL A 272 -6.33 -19.50 8.98
C VAL A 272 -6.70 -18.08 8.57
N VAL A 273 -7.16 -17.87 7.34
CA VAL A 273 -7.60 -16.54 6.86
C VAL A 273 -8.79 -16.05 7.67
N GLU A 274 -9.81 -16.90 7.85
CA GLU A 274 -11.02 -16.55 8.60
C GLU A 274 -10.71 -16.12 10.05
N ALA A 275 -9.83 -16.86 10.73
CA ALA A 275 -9.42 -16.54 12.09
C ALA A 275 -8.67 -15.20 12.24
N LEU A 276 -8.20 -14.57 11.14
CA LEU A 276 -7.61 -13.24 11.19
C LEU A 276 -8.69 -12.16 11.38
N PHE A 277 -9.88 -12.38 10.84
CA PHE A 277 -10.99 -11.43 10.96
C PHE A 277 -11.52 -11.31 12.39
N ASP A 278 -11.47 -12.38 13.20
CA ASP A 278 -11.93 -12.38 14.60
C ASP A 278 -11.18 -11.36 15.48
N LYS A 279 -9.98 -10.97 15.07
CA LYS A 279 -9.11 -10.11 15.90
C LYS A 279 -9.25 -8.63 15.62
N GLN A 280 -9.82 -8.23 14.47
CA GLN A 280 -9.99 -6.85 14.01
C GLN A 280 -8.75 -5.96 14.23
N ARG A 281 -7.58 -6.47 13.88
CA ARG A 281 -6.28 -5.79 14.08
C ARG A 281 -5.39 -5.94 12.86
N ALA A 282 -4.58 -4.93 12.60
CA ALA A 282 -3.56 -4.94 11.56
C ALA A 282 -2.77 -6.26 11.56
N SER A 283 -2.87 -7.01 10.48
CA SER A 283 -2.36 -8.38 10.36
C SER A 283 -1.72 -8.62 9.00
N LEU A 284 -0.59 -9.35 9.00
CA LEU A 284 0.11 -9.81 7.81
C LEU A 284 0.03 -11.33 7.71
N LEU A 285 -0.33 -11.83 6.53
CA LEU A 285 -0.26 -13.23 6.17
C LEU A 285 0.78 -13.42 5.06
N CYS A 286 1.86 -14.16 5.34
CA CYS A 286 2.88 -14.48 4.34
C CYS A 286 2.84 -15.96 3.94
N THR A 287 2.77 -16.23 2.63
CA THR A 287 2.60 -17.58 2.11
C THR A 287 3.25 -17.80 0.74
N HIS A 288 2.83 -18.88 0.05
CA HIS A 288 3.33 -19.34 -1.24
C HIS A 288 2.29 -19.21 -2.36
N ARG A 289 2.75 -19.11 -3.60
CA ARG A 289 1.90 -19.02 -4.81
C ARG A 289 0.72 -19.99 -4.83
N PRO A 290 0.88 -21.30 -4.55
CA PRO A 290 -0.23 -22.25 -4.63
C PRO A 290 -1.38 -21.97 -3.64
N ALA A 291 -1.11 -21.32 -2.52
CA ALA A 291 -2.13 -21.01 -1.50
C ALA A 291 -2.95 -19.75 -1.81
N LEU A 292 -2.45 -18.85 -2.67
CA LEU A 292 -3.07 -17.56 -2.95
C LEU A 292 -4.51 -17.67 -3.48
N PRO A 293 -4.86 -18.58 -4.43
CA PRO A 293 -6.23 -18.69 -4.92
C PRO A 293 -7.25 -18.98 -3.81
N THR A 294 -6.91 -19.87 -2.87
CA THR A 294 -7.77 -20.20 -1.73
C THR A 294 -7.91 -19.00 -0.79
N ILE A 295 -6.82 -18.28 -0.55
CA ILE A 295 -6.81 -17.07 0.30
C ILE A 295 -7.67 -15.98 -0.34
N PHE A 296 -7.48 -15.67 -1.62
CA PHE A 296 -8.28 -14.66 -2.31
C PHE A 296 -9.75 -15.05 -2.42
N LYS A 297 -10.06 -16.33 -2.62
CA LYS A 297 -11.44 -16.81 -2.56
C LYS A 297 -12.06 -16.53 -1.18
N GLN A 298 -11.33 -16.82 -0.09
CA GLN A 298 -11.81 -16.57 1.27
C GLN A 298 -12.03 -15.07 1.54
N LEU A 299 -11.07 -14.21 1.18
CA LEU A 299 -11.22 -12.76 1.28
C LEU A 299 -12.43 -12.25 0.49
N GLY A 300 -12.65 -12.82 -0.70
CA GLY A 300 -13.76 -12.46 -1.58
C GLY A 300 -15.15 -12.70 -0.97
N HIS A 301 -15.29 -13.56 0.06
CA HIS A 301 -16.56 -13.71 0.80
C HIS A 301 -16.93 -12.48 1.62
N HIS A 302 -15.95 -11.64 1.96
CA HIS A 302 -16.12 -10.41 2.74
C HIS A 302 -16.14 -9.15 1.86
N MET A 303 -16.27 -9.29 0.53
CA MET A 303 -16.23 -8.21 -0.46
C MET A 303 -17.51 -8.16 -1.29
N ASN A 304 -17.86 -6.97 -1.75
CA ASN A 304 -18.81 -6.82 -2.84
C ASN A 304 -18.20 -7.29 -4.19
N PRO A 305 -19.01 -7.52 -5.23
CA PRO A 305 -18.51 -8.02 -6.52
C PRO A 305 -17.44 -7.12 -7.18
N SER A 306 -17.59 -5.81 -7.09
CA SER A 306 -16.64 -4.85 -7.68
C SER A 306 -15.27 -4.93 -7.01
N LEU A 307 -15.21 -4.91 -5.69
CA LEU A 307 -13.95 -5.09 -4.95
C LEU A 307 -13.32 -6.46 -5.17
N ARG A 308 -14.15 -7.52 -5.27
CA ARG A 308 -13.65 -8.88 -5.54
C ARG A 308 -12.96 -8.96 -6.89
N ALA A 309 -13.42 -8.23 -7.89
CA ALA A 309 -12.81 -8.19 -9.22
C ALA A 309 -11.39 -7.59 -9.23
N LEU A 310 -11.01 -6.84 -8.18
CA LEU A 310 -9.69 -6.25 -8.01
C LEU A 310 -8.66 -7.22 -7.45
N LEU A 311 -9.11 -8.35 -6.86
CA LEU A 311 -8.18 -9.37 -6.39
C LEU A 311 -7.50 -10.05 -7.58
N PRO A 312 -6.21 -10.40 -7.45
CA PRO A 312 -5.50 -11.15 -8.47
C PRO A 312 -6.22 -12.46 -8.80
N SER A 313 -6.60 -12.64 -10.06
CA SER A 313 -7.40 -13.81 -10.52
C SER A 313 -6.62 -14.79 -11.40
N ARG A 314 -5.45 -14.39 -11.92
CA ARG A 314 -4.62 -15.20 -12.82
C ARG A 314 -3.29 -15.57 -12.18
N ASP A 315 -2.82 -16.80 -12.42
CA ASP A 315 -1.48 -17.23 -12.03
C ASP A 315 -0.41 -16.33 -12.68
N PRO A 316 0.59 -15.85 -11.93
CA PRO A 316 1.03 -16.28 -10.59
C PRO A 316 0.35 -15.59 -9.39
N TYR A 317 -0.75 -14.90 -9.57
CA TYR A 317 -1.54 -14.13 -8.60
C TYR A 317 -0.78 -12.93 -8.02
N LEU A 318 0.36 -13.18 -7.38
CA LEU A 318 1.32 -12.18 -6.90
C LEU A 318 2.72 -12.56 -7.39
N ALA A 319 3.53 -11.60 -7.74
CA ALA A 319 4.98 -11.77 -7.92
C ALA A 319 5.68 -12.05 -6.56
N PRO A 320 6.92 -12.58 -6.53
CA PRO A 320 7.66 -12.70 -5.29
C PRO A 320 7.89 -11.35 -4.62
N GLY A 321 7.55 -11.22 -3.33
CA GLY A 321 7.63 -9.98 -2.58
C GLY A 321 6.47 -9.01 -2.82
N GLU A 322 5.51 -9.36 -3.65
CA GLU A 322 4.31 -8.58 -3.89
C GLU A 322 3.24 -8.87 -2.85
N LEU A 323 2.42 -7.87 -2.52
CA LEU A 323 1.38 -7.96 -1.51
C LEU A 323 0.08 -7.27 -1.94
N VAL A 324 -1.01 -7.74 -1.34
CA VAL A 324 -2.34 -7.10 -1.37
C VAL A 324 -2.65 -6.59 0.03
N VAL A 325 -3.18 -5.39 0.12
CA VAL A 325 -3.71 -4.77 1.34
C VAL A 325 -5.24 -4.74 1.24
N CYS A 326 -5.92 -5.36 2.18
CA CYS A 326 -7.36 -5.30 2.31
C CYS A 326 -7.72 -4.44 3.52
N HIS A 327 -8.47 -3.36 3.32
CA HIS A 327 -8.97 -2.52 4.40
C HIS A 327 -10.30 -3.07 4.89
N VAL A 328 -10.32 -3.52 6.14
CA VAL A 328 -11.48 -4.17 6.75
C VAL A 328 -12.16 -3.19 7.70
N ALA A 329 -13.42 -2.86 7.44
CA ALA A 329 -14.19 -1.96 8.30
C ALA A 329 -14.39 -2.58 9.69
N ARG A 330 -14.24 -1.74 10.73
CA ARG A 330 -14.56 -2.14 12.11
C ARG A 330 -16.07 -2.18 12.28
N GLY A 331 -16.55 -3.16 13.03
CA GLY A 331 -17.97 -3.29 13.32
C GLY A 331 -18.41 -4.72 13.53
N SER A 332 -19.72 -4.93 13.64
CA SER A 332 -20.33 -6.22 13.89
C SER A 332 -20.31 -7.18 12.69
N ARG A 333 -20.19 -6.64 11.48
CA ARG A 333 -20.06 -7.43 10.24
C ARG A 333 -18.69 -7.19 9.61
N THR A 334 -17.96 -8.26 9.37
CA THR A 334 -16.69 -8.21 8.65
C THR A 334 -16.92 -7.84 7.19
N LYS A 335 -16.40 -6.69 6.77
CA LYS A 335 -16.52 -6.18 5.40
C LYS A 335 -15.19 -5.58 4.96
N ILE A 336 -14.64 -6.07 3.86
CA ILE A 336 -13.53 -5.42 3.18
C ILE A 336 -14.11 -4.30 2.32
N VAL A 337 -13.59 -3.09 2.49
CA VAL A 337 -14.13 -1.86 1.87
C VAL A 337 -13.18 -1.24 0.85
N ALA A 338 -11.89 -1.59 0.90
CA ALA A 338 -10.91 -1.20 -0.11
C ALA A 338 -9.84 -2.27 -0.27
N VAL A 339 -9.21 -2.32 -1.45
CA VAL A 339 -8.13 -3.25 -1.81
C VAL A 339 -7.07 -2.47 -2.56
N GLU A 340 -5.82 -2.67 -2.18
CA GLU A 340 -4.64 -2.13 -2.85
C GLU A 340 -3.65 -3.25 -3.14
N ARG A 341 -2.75 -3.02 -4.10
CA ARG A 341 -1.73 -4.00 -4.49
C ARG A 341 -0.40 -3.30 -4.70
N PHE A 342 0.67 -3.85 -4.11
CA PHE A 342 1.99 -3.24 -4.14
C PHE A 342 3.08 -4.26 -4.46
N LYS A 343 4.02 -3.86 -5.32
CA LYS A 343 5.25 -4.57 -5.64
C LYS A 343 6.43 -3.63 -5.34
N PRO A 344 6.96 -3.64 -4.09
CA PRO A 344 7.90 -2.61 -3.62
C PRO A 344 9.32 -2.75 -4.18
N PHE A 345 9.58 -3.70 -5.07
CA PHE A 345 10.88 -3.94 -5.66
C PHE A 345 10.74 -4.59 -7.03
N ASP A 346 11.23 -3.95 -8.06
CA ASP A 346 11.42 -4.52 -9.39
C ASP A 346 12.81 -5.18 -9.51
N ASP A 347 12.86 -6.33 -10.23
CA ASP A 347 14.11 -7.11 -10.44
C ASP A 347 14.97 -6.50 -11.55
#